data_ee1e3504d21ba8c06b3ef17a0cb3fd9d
#
_entry.id   ee1e3504d21ba8c06b3ef17a0cb3fd9d
#
_cell.length_a   1.000
_cell.length_b   1.000
_cell.length_c   1.000
_cell.angle_alpha   90.00
_cell.angle_beta   90.00
_cell.angle_gamma   90.00
#
_symmetry.space_group_name_H-M   'P 1'
#
loop_
_entity.id
_entity.type
_entity.pdbx_description
1 polymer ?
#
loop_
_entity_poly.entity_id
_entity_poly.type
_entity_poly.pdbx_seq_one_letter_code
_entity_poly.pdbx_strand_id
1 'polypeptide(L)'
;MSRAISTPPELPGFTAIEPLGSGGFADVFLYEQHAPRRKVAVKVLLADRLSAGSVDAFAAEADIMAQLSTHPAIVTIYQAGVSGDGRPFLVMEYCPRPNLQARYRTERFSVAESLRVGIQVSAAVETAHRAGILHRDIKPANILVTEYNRPALTDFGIAATTTSAAQSEGMSIPWSPPESFAEPPRGAETSDVWALGATVYTLLAGRSPFEVPGGSNSGADLISRIETGALASIDRADVPESLQRVLGRAMAKNPSSRYGSAIDLARALQRVQIELRQSVTPIDVVDEGGPDASVSAPDDEESTRIRSVVSIDPTGSGVGAPDIGTTNARSTTNARAATGAPPPPGA
;
A
#
# COMPACT_ATOMS: atom_id res chain seq x y z
N MET A 1 9.95 -18.02 23.41
CA MET A 1 10.87 -16.94 23.89
C MET A 1 11.14 -16.05 22.70
N SER A 2 10.96 -14.72 22.80
CA SER A 2 11.34 -13.83 21.69
C SER A 2 12.85 -13.81 21.57
N ARG A 3 13.36 -13.89 20.35
CA ARG A 3 14.79 -13.77 20.04
C ARG A 3 15.29 -12.37 20.46
N ALA A 4 16.54 -12.29 20.91
CA ALA A 4 17.19 -10.99 21.11
C ALA A 4 17.33 -10.25 19.78
N ILE A 5 17.06 -8.94 19.77
CA ILE A 5 17.22 -8.09 18.59
C ILE A 5 18.72 -8.01 18.26
N SER A 6 19.07 -8.06 16.98
CA SER A 6 20.46 -7.95 16.51
C SER A 6 21.02 -6.55 16.74
N THR A 7 22.34 -6.40 16.63
CA THR A 7 22.96 -5.07 16.62
C THR A 7 22.63 -4.33 15.32
N PRO A 8 22.20 -3.05 15.38
CA PRO A 8 21.98 -2.26 14.18
C PRO A 8 23.29 -2.10 13.39
N PRO A 9 23.28 -2.31 12.05
CA PRO A 9 24.47 -2.11 11.23
C PRO A 9 24.87 -0.64 11.14
N GLU A 10 26.17 -0.38 10.96
CA GLU A 10 26.62 0.95 10.56
C GLU A 10 26.26 1.21 9.10
N LEU A 11 25.57 2.33 8.86
CA LEU A 11 25.14 2.74 7.54
C LEU A 11 25.67 4.15 7.23
N PRO A 12 26.43 4.33 6.14
CA PRO A 12 26.93 5.65 5.74
C PRO A 12 25.77 6.66 5.54
N GLY A 13 25.84 7.80 6.20
CA GLY A 13 24.81 8.84 6.12
C GLY A 13 23.60 8.64 7.05
N PHE A 14 23.67 7.65 7.96
CA PHE A 14 22.64 7.36 8.94
C PHE A 14 23.22 7.15 10.32
N THR A 15 22.47 7.51 11.36
CA THR A 15 22.78 7.22 12.77
C THR A 15 21.66 6.36 13.36
N ALA A 16 22.00 5.19 13.90
CA ALA A 16 21.06 4.33 14.60
C ALA A 16 20.59 5.00 15.90
N ILE A 17 19.28 4.92 16.19
CA ILE A 17 18.65 5.50 17.38
C ILE A 17 18.21 4.40 18.33
N GLU A 18 17.29 3.53 17.90
CA GLU A 18 16.71 2.48 18.73
C GLU A 18 16.11 1.35 17.88
N PRO A 19 15.90 0.16 18.44
CA PRO A 19 15.14 -0.89 17.76
C PRO A 19 13.64 -0.57 17.79
N LEU A 20 12.96 -0.81 16.66
CA LEU A 20 11.52 -0.67 16.52
C LEU A 20 10.78 -2.02 16.64
N GLY A 21 11.42 -3.12 16.23
CA GLY A 21 10.79 -4.43 16.26
C GLY A 21 11.71 -5.54 15.76
N SER A 22 11.30 -6.78 16.03
CA SER A 22 11.99 -7.98 15.55
C SER A 22 11.01 -8.95 14.93
N GLY A 23 11.41 -9.56 13.81
CA GLY A 23 10.65 -10.59 13.11
C GLY A 23 11.44 -11.87 12.90
N GLY A 24 10.85 -12.87 12.26
CA GLY A 24 11.51 -14.15 11.96
C GLY A 24 12.65 -14.05 10.95
N PHE A 25 12.63 -13.01 10.08
CA PHE A 25 13.58 -12.85 8.99
C PHE A 25 14.39 -11.56 9.06
N ALA A 26 13.88 -10.51 9.70
CA ALA A 26 14.52 -9.20 9.76
C ALA A 26 14.22 -8.51 11.09
N ASP A 27 15.13 -7.62 11.47
CA ASP A 27 14.92 -6.65 12.54
C ASP A 27 14.69 -5.26 11.95
N VAL A 28 13.92 -4.43 12.64
CA VAL A 28 13.62 -3.06 12.22
C VAL A 28 14.14 -2.09 13.26
N PHE A 29 14.88 -1.08 12.79
CA PHE A 29 15.50 -0.07 13.63
C PHE A 29 15.08 1.34 13.21
N LEU A 30 15.01 2.26 14.16
CA LEU A 30 14.89 3.68 13.90
C LEU A 30 16.29 4.26 13.64
N TYR A 31 16.43 4.99 12.52
CA TYR A 31 17.62 5.75 12.20
C TYR A 31 17.29 7.22 11.95
N GLU A 32 18.27 8.08 12.16
CA GLU A 32 18.29 9.44 11.62
C GLU A 32 19.11 9.45 10.34
N GLN A 33 18.50 9.76 9.21
CA GLN A 33 19.18 10.06 7.95
C GLN A 33 19.76 11.48 8.03
N HIS A 34 21.02 11.68 7.59
CA HIS A 34 21.70 12.98 7.72
C HIS A 34 21.33 13.96 6.62
N ALA A 35 21.15 13.49 5.38
CA ALA A 35 20.88 14.34 4.22
C ALA A 35 19.90 13.66 3.23
N PRO A 36 18.66 14.15 3.10
CA PRO A 36 18.03 15.18 3.95
C PRO A 36 17.80 14.64 5.38
N ARG A 37 17.84 15.55 6.37
CA ARG A 37 17.68 15.14 7.78
C ARG A 37 16.24 14.72 8.08
N ARG A 38 16.05 13.44 8.42
CA ARG A 38 14.76 12.87 8.80
C ARG A 38 14.91 11.56 9.54
N LYS A 39 13.88 11.18 10.29
CA LYS A 39 13.77 9.83 10.87
C LYS A 39 13.27 8.84 9.80
N VAL A 40 13.87 7.66 9.78
CA VAL A 40 13.54 6.56 8.86
C VAL A 40 13.50 5.24 9.61
N ALA A 41 12.69 4.31 9.17
CA ALA A 41 12.75 2.93 9.61
C ALA A 41 13.70 2.15 8.69
N VAL A 42 14.57 1.33 9.27
CA VAL A 42 15.49 0.48 8.51
C VAL A 42 15.25 -0.97 8.86
N LYS A 43 14.72 -1.74 7.90
CA LYS A 43 14.54 -3.19 7.99
C LYS A 43 15.82 -3.87 7.55
N VAL A 44 16.41 -4.72 8.40
CA VAL A 44 17.69 -5.38 8.17
C VAL A 44 17.52 -6.89 8.22
N LEU A 45 17.92 -7.58 7.17
CA LEU A 45 17.86 -9.04 7.11
C LEU A 45 18.80 -9.66 8.16
N LEU A 46 18.35 -10.73 8.82
CA LEU A 46 19.13 -11.39 9.87
C LEU A 46 20.34 -12.13 9.29
N ALA A 47 21.46 -12.08 9.99
CA ALA A 47 22.71 -12.72 9.56
C ALA A 47 22.59 -14.26 9.42
N ASP A 48 21.79 -14.90 10.26
CA ASP A 48 21.49 -16.34 10.20
C ASP A 48 20.52 -16.73 9.08
N ARG A 49 19.94 -15.75 8.39
CA ARG A 49 19.03 -15.90 7.25
C ARG A 49 19.66 -15.50 5.91
N LEU A 50 20.96 -15.29 5.84
CA LEU A 50 21.71 -14.92 4.63
C LEU A 50 21.90 -16.14 3.69
N SER A 51 20.81 -16.67 3.16
CA SER A 51 20.84 -17.60 2.02
C SER A 51 20.57 -16.84 0.72
N ALA A 52 21.04 -17.34 -0.42
CA ALA A 52 20.78 -16.70 -1.71
C ALA A 52 19.27 -16.47 -1.94
N GLY A 53 18.43 -17.47 -1.66
CA GLY A 53 16.98 -17.33 -1.81
C GLY A 53 16.33 -16.30 -0.87
N SER A 54 16.86 -16.12 0.34
CA SER A 54 16.36 -15.09 1.27
C SER A 54 16.78 -13.68 0.86
N VAL A 55 17.97 -13.51 0.33
CA VAL A 55 18.47 -12.23 -0.20
C VAL A 55 17.68 -11.83 -1.44
N ASP A 56 17.46 -12.76 -2.37
CA ASP A 56 16.67 -12.52 -3.57
C ASP A 56 15.21 -12.17 -3.23
N ALA A 57 14.60 -12.88 -2.27
CA ALA A 57 13.25 -12.58 -1.80
C ALA A 57 13.17 -11.19 -1.14
N PHE A 58 14.17 -10.81 -0.35
CA PHE A 58 14.23 -9.49 0.28
C PHE A 58 14.38 -8.36 -0.77
N ALA A 59 15.23 -8.57 -1.79
CA ALA A 59 15.39 -7.62 -2.88
C ALA A 59 14.10 -7.49 -3.71
N ALA A 60 13.46 -8.61 -4.03
CA ALA A 60 12.18 -8.59 -4.75
C ALA A 60 11.06 -7.88 -3.97
N GLU A 61 11.00 -8.05 -2.63
CA GLU A 61 10.07 -7.30 -1.78
C GLU A 61 10.35 -5.80 -1.86
N ALA A 62 11.63 -5.40 -1.81
CA ALA A 62 12.03 -4.00 -1.91
C ALA A 62 11.63 -3.38 -3.26
N ASP A 63 11.84 -4.09 -4.37
CA ASP A 63 11.49 -3.62 -5.71
C ASP A 63 9.97 -3.43 -5.86
N ILE A 64 9.19 -4.38 -5.38
CA ILE A 64 7.72 -4.30 -5.42
C ILE A 64 7.21 -3.16 -4.55
N MET A 65 7.68 -3.06 -3.32
CA MET A 65 7.27 -1.96 -2.44
C MET A 65 7.67 -0.59 -3.02
N ALA A 66 8.83 -0.50 -3.70
CA ALA A 66 9.27 0.74 -4.37
C ALA A 66 8.30 1.14 -5.49
N GLN A 67 7.87 0.18 -6.33
CA GLN A 67 6.89 0.43 -7.40
C GLN A 67 5.54 0.90 -6.85
N LEU A 68 5.10 0.36 -5.72
CA LEU A 68 3.82 0.68 -5.08
C LEU A 68 3.88 1.87 -4.13
N SER A 69 5.06 2.42 -3.83
CA SER A 69 5.28 3.40 -2.77
C SER A 69 4.70 4.79 -3.04
N THR A 70 4.15 5.05 -4.22
CA THR A 70 3.39 6.27 -4.53
C THR A 70 1.97 6.24 -3.96
N HIS A 71 1.47 5.07 -3.58
CA HIS A 71 0.13 4.94 -3.01
C HIS A 71 0.10 5.42 -1.54
N PRO A 72 -0.84 6.31 -1.14
CA PRO A 72 -0.83 6.96 0.18
C PRO A 72 -1.10 6.01 1.36
N ALA A 73 -1.55 4.78 1.11
CA ALA A 73 -1.75 3.75 2.12
C ALA A 73 -0.78 2.56 1.97
N ILE A 74 0.37 2.78 1.34
CA ILE A 74 1.51 1.85 1.31
C ILE A 74 2.73 2.57 1.89
N VAL A 75 3.52 1.87 2.70
CA VAL A 75 4.76 2.43 3.28
C VAL A 75 5.73 2.81 2.17
N THR A 76 6.20 4.05 2.18
CA THR A 76 7.13 4.56 1.17
C THR A 76 8.53 3.98 1.38
N ILE A 77 9.11 3.43 0.31
CA ILE A 77 10.51 2.99 0.28
C ILE A 77 11.39 4.13 -0.22
N TYR A 78 12.50 4.36 0.48
CA TYR A 78 13.45 5.42 0.14
C TYR A 78 14.74 4.88 -0.48
N GLN A 79 15.21 3.72 0.00
CA GLN A 79 16.49 3.16 -0.43
C GLN A 79 16.57 1.68 -0.05
N ALA A 80 17.27 0.88 -0.86
CA ALA A 80 17.72 -0.46 -0.51
C ALA A 80 19.24 -0.55 -0.65
N GLY A 81 19.88 -1.47 0.08
CA GLY A 81 21.32 -1.64 0.00
C GLY A 81 21.84 -2.84 0.81
N VAL A 82 23.15 -2.95 0.87
CA VAL A 82 23.87 -3.94 1.68
C VAL A 82 24.79 -3.17 2.63
N SER A 83 24.72 -3.48 3.91
CA SER A 83 25.55 -2.86 4.96
C SER A 83 27.00 -3.36 4.92
N GLY A 84 27.90 -2.68 5.62
CA GLY A 84 29.31 -3.04 5.67
C GLY A 84 29.60 -4.43 6.25
N ASP A 85 28.66 -4.99 7.03
CA ASP A 85 28.72 -6.36 7.56
C ASP A 85 28.02 -7.40 6.66
N GLY A 86 27.61 -7.01 5.44
CA GLY A 86 27.05 -7.89 4.41
C GLY A 86 25.55 -8.15 4.53
N ARG A 87 24.82 -7.48 5.47
CA ARG A 87 23.38 -7.65 5.62
C ARG A 87 22.60 -6.74 4.67
N PRO A 88 21.66 -7.26 3.87
CA PRO A 88 20.72 -6.44 3.12
C PRO A 88 19.86 -5.61 4.04
N PHE A 89 19.60 -4.35 3.65
CA PHE A 89 18.72 -3.45 4.38
C PHE A 89 17.79 -2.67 3.44
N LEU A 90 16.67 -2.23 4.00
CA LEU A 90 15.66 -1.44 3.35
C LEU A 90 15.34 -0.21 4.19
N VAL A 91 15.53 0.99 3.65
CA VAL A 91 15.19 2.27 4.29
C VAL A 91 13.79 2.67 3.85
N MET A 92 12.90 2.90 4.79
CA MET A 92 11.50 3.20 4.53
C MET A 92 10.95 4.28 5.46
N GLU A 93 9.76 4.75 5.15
CA GLU A 93 9.02 5.70 5.96
C GLU A 93 8.90 5.22 7.41
N TYR A 94 9.24 6.10 8.35
CA TYR A 94 9.02 5.85 9.77
C TYR A 94 7.59 6.23 10.15
N CYS A 95 6.83 5.25 10.60
CA CYS A 95 5.49 5.40 11.12
C CYS A 95 5.55 5.45 12.66
N PRO A 96 5.42 6.63 13.30
CA PRO A 96 5.71 6.79 14.74
C PRO A 96 4.60 6.26 15.66
N ARG A 97 3.41 5.98 15.13
CA ARG A 97 2.29 5.51 15.92
C ARG A 97 2.28 3.99 16.03
N PRO A 98 1.70 3.42 17.10
CA PRO A 98 1.52 1.98 17.20
C PRO A 98 0.78 1.42 15.99
N ASN A 99 1.21 0.26 15.47
CA ASN A 99 0.51 -0.44 14.40
C ASN A 99 -0.88 -0.89 14.86
N LEU A 100 -1.71 -1.31 13.90
CA LEU A 100 -3.09 -1.68 14.24
C LEU A 100 -3.19 -2.89 15.17
N GLN A 101 -2.17 -3.78 15.20
CA GLN A 101 -2.15 -4.90 16.15
C GLN A 101 -1.94 -4.44 17.59
N ALA A 102 -1.01 -3.53 17.83
CA ALA A 102 -0.81 -2.96 19.16
C ALA A 102 -2.05 -2.18 19.61
N ARG A 103 -2.68 -1.45 18.69
CA ARG A 103 -3.86 -0.62 18.96
C ARG A 103 -5.09 -1.44 19.32
N TYR A 104 -5.49 -2.44 18.50
CA TYR A 104 -6.74 -3.19 18.80
C TYR A 104 -6.68 -4.00 20.09
N ARG A 105 -5.47 -4.27 20.60
CA ARG A 105 -5.27 -4.95 21.88
C ARG A 105 -5.49 -4.06 23.10
N THR A 106 -5.37 -2.76 22.94
CA THR A 106 -5.42 -1.77 24.02
C THR A 106 -6.60 -0.81 23.93
N GLU A 107 -7.16 -0.64 22.74
CA GLU A 107 -8.27 0.28 22.50
C GLU A 107 -9.34 -0.34 21.60
N ARG A 108 -10.55 0.17 21.72
CA ARG A 108 -11.69 -0.24 20.91
C ARG A 108 -11.80 0.67 19.69
N PHE A 109 -11.70 0.10 18.51
CA PHE A 109 -11.93 0.84 17.28
C PHE A 109 -13.40 1.21 17.09
N SER A 110 -13.67 2.44 16.67
CA SER A 110 -15.01 2.83 16.21
C SER A 110 -15.33 2.17 14.87
N VAL A 111 -16.63 2.05 14.56
CA VAL A 111 -17.09 1.56 13.26
C VAL A 111 -16.57 2.48 12.13
N ALA A 112 -16.63 3.80 12.34
CA ALA A 112 -16.15 4.77 11.37
C ALA A 112 -14.65 4.61 11.04
N GLU A 113 -13.82 4.42 12.07
CA GLU A 113 -12.39 4.21 11.88
C GLU A 113 -12.08 2.88 11.21
N SER A 114 -12.76 1.79 11.61
CA SER A 114 -12.60 0.47 11.02
C SER A 114 -12.99 0.46 9.53
N LEU A 115 -14.08 1.15 9.16
CA LEU A 115 -14.49 1.33 7.77
C LEU A 115 -13.45 2.14 6.98
N ARG A 116 -12.98 3.27 7.53
CA ARG A 116 -11.95 4.10 6.90
C ARG A 116 -10.68 3.30 6.62
N VAL A 117 -10.17 2.58 7.62
CA VAL A 117 -8.99 1.73 7.47
C VAL A 117 -9.24 0.65 6.42
N GLY A 118 -10.37 -0.06 6.50
CA GLY A 118 -10.72 -1.11 5.55
C GLY A 118 -10.75 -0.62 4.10
N ILE A 119 -11.35 0.56 3.85
CA ILE A 119 -11.43 1.16 2.51
C ILE A 119 -10.04 1.56 1.99
N GLN A 120 -9.24 2.28 2.80
CA GLN A 120 -7.92 2.75 2.38
C GLN A 120 -6.93 1.60 2.13
N VAL A 121 -6.94 0.57 2.99
CA VAL A 121 -6.07 -0.60 2.80
C VAL A 121 -6.56 -1.45 1.62
N SER A 122 -7.88 -1.57 1.40
CA SER A 122 -8.40 -2.25 0.20
C SER A 122 -8.00 -1.53 -1.09
N ALA A 123 -7.93 -0.19 -1.10
CA ALA A 123 -7.43 0.57 -2.25
C ALA A 123 -5.93 0.30 -2.51
N ALA A 124 -5.12 0.22 -1.45
CA ALA A 124 -3.71 -0.15 -1.56
C ALA A 124 -3.53 -1.57 -2.14
N VAL A 125 -4.32 -2.53 -1.66
CA VAL A 125 -4.29 -3.91 -2.15
C VAL A 125 -4.76 -4.00 -3.59
N GLU A 126 -5.81 -3.25 -3.99
CA GLU A 126 -6.26 -3.18 -5.38
C GLU A 126 -5.15 -2.64 -6.30
N THR A 127 -4.42 -1.60 -5.87
CA THR A 127 -3.28 -1.05 -6.63
C THR A 127 -2.20 -2.12 -6.84
N ALA A 128 -1.89 -2.92 -5.81
CA ALA A 128 -0.96 -4.03 -5.92
C ALA A 128 -1.47 -5.12 -6.87
N HIS A 129 -2.76 -5.49 -6.79
CA HIS A 129 -3.37 -6.50 -7.66
C HIS A 129 -3.32 -6.08 -9.13
N ARG A 130 -3.55 -4.82 -9.46
CA ARG A 130 -3.41 -4.27 -10.82
C ARG A 130 -1.98 -4.37 -11.36
N ALA A 131 -0.99 -4.29 -10.50
CA ALA A 131 0.41 -4.55 -10.83
C ALA A 131 0.77 -6.06 -10.84
N GLY A 132 -0.21 -6.95 -10.72
CA GLY A 132 0.00 -8.41 -10.69
C GLY A 132 0.58 -8.94 -9.37
N ILE A 133 0.50 -8.16 -8.29
CA ILE A 133 1.14 -8.46 -7.01
C ILE A 133 0.09 -8.82 -5.97
N LEU A 134 0.20 -10.01 -5.37
CA LEU A 134 -0.60 -10.43 -4.22
C LEU A 134 0.16 -10.11 -2.92
N HIS A 135 -0.55 -9.62 -1.91
CA HIS A 135 0.07 -9.30 -0.61
C HIS A 135 0.33 -10.53 0.25
N ARG A 136 -0.62 -11.46 0.33
CA ARG A 136 -0.55 -12.77 1.01
C ARG A 136 -0.40 -12.76 2.53
N ASP A 137 -0.12 -11.62 3.16
CA ASP A 137 0.06 -11.50 4.62
C ASP A 137 -0.62 -10.23 5.18
N ILE A 138 -1.85 -9.94 4.75
CA ILE A 138 -2.61 -8.81 5.28
C ILE A 138 -3.12 -9.14 6.68
N LYS A 139 -2.68 -8.35 7.65
CA LYS A 139 -3.05 -8.46 9.07
C LYS A 139 -2.83 -7.14 9.78
N PRO A 140 -3.42 -6.92 10.97
CA PRO A 140 -3.24 -5.68 11.73
C PRO A 140 -1.77 -5.33 12.06
N ALA A 141 -0.88 -6.31 12.18
CA ALA A 141 0.54 -6.09 12.44
C ALA A 141 1.25 -5.39 11.28
N ASN A 142 0.84 -5.70 10.03
CA ASN A 142 1.42 -5.18 8.80
C ASN A 142 0.74 -3.89 8.32
N ILE A 143 -0.16 -3.31 9.12
CA ILE A 143 -0.76 -2.01 8.85
C ILE A 143 -0.23 -1.03 9.91
N LEU A 144 0.75 -0.25 9.48
CA LEU A 144 1.35 0.81 10.28
C LEU A 144 0.45 2.04 10.29
N VAL A 145 0.73 2.97 11.19
CA VAL A 145 -0.02 4.23 11.27
C VAL A 145 0.97 5.39 11.16
N THR A 146 0.80 6.18 10.11
CA THR A 146 1.66 7.34 9.84
C THR A 146 1.45 8.45 10.88
N GLU A 147 2.34 9.46 10.88
CA GLU A 147 2.19 10.65 11.71
C GLU A 147 0.83 11.33 11.53
N TYR A 148 0.28 11.32 10.31
CA TYR A 148 -1.02 11.89 9.94
C TYR A 148 -2.22 11.00 10.25
N ASN A 149 -2.05 9.94 11.06
CA ASN A 149 -3.09 8.98 11.41
C ASN A 149 -3.72 8.26 10.18
N ARG A 150 -2.90 7.99 9.15
CA ARG A 150 -3.29 7.20 7.98
C ARG A 150 -2.76 5.78 8.12
N PRO A 151 -3.52 4.75 7.73
CA PRO A 151 -2.99 3.40 7.64
C PRO A 151 -2.01 3.31 6.46
N ALA A 152 -0.92 2.58 6.66
CA ALA A 152 0.08 2.30 5.63
C ALA A 152 0.46 0.81 5.67
N LEU A 153 0.17 0.10 4.59
CA LEU A 153 0.44 -1.33 4.43
C LEU A 153 1.94 -1.55 4.17
N THR A 154 2.51 -2.55 4.82
CA THR A 154 3.92 -2.95 4.69
C THR A 154 4.05 -4.47 4.57
N ASP A 155 5.24 -4.98 4.27
CA ASP A 155 5.57 -6.40 4.28
C ASP A 155 4.75 -7.20 3.26
N PHE A 156 4.88 -6.87 1.96
CA PHE A 156 4.33 -7.67 0.88
C PHE A 156 4.99 -9.06 0.87
N GLY A 157 4.19 -10.10 1.13
CA GLY A 157 4.64 -11.46 1.46
C GLY A 157 5.28 -12.24 0.31
N ILE A 158 6.36 -11.74 -0.29
CA ILE A 158 7.09 -12.39 -1.40
C ILE A 158 7.88 -13.60 -0.90
N ALA A 159 8.30 -13.59 0.35
CA ALA A 159 9.02 -14.72 0.98
C ALA A 159 8.21 -16.03 0.98
N ALA A 160 6.89 -15.97 0.80
CA ALA A 160 6.03 -17.15 0.75
C ALA A 160 6.14 -17.96 -0.56
N THR A 161 6.90 -17.50 -1.56
CA THR A 161 7.02 -18.21 -2.85
C THR A 161 8.14 -19.25 -2.91
N THR A 162 9.05 -19.28 -1.94
CA THR A 162 10.32 -19.99 -2.11
C THR A 162 10.54 -21.29 -1.36
N THR A 163 9.76 -21.66 -0.31
CA THR A 163 9.91 -22.99 0.31
C THR A 163 8.73 -23.42 1.17
N SER A 164 8.20 -24.60 0.94
CA SER A 164 7.06 -25.18 1.70
C SER A 164 7.34 -25.45 3.19
N ALA A 165 8.59 -25.48 3.62
CA ALA A 165 8.97 -25.72 5.03
C ALA A 165 9.02 -24.44 5.88
N ALA A 166 9.26 -23.27 5.27
CA ALA A 166 9.24 -21.98 5.97
C ALA A 166 7.81 -21.43 6.19
N GLN A 167 6.82 -22.02 5.51
CA GLN A 167 5.42 -21.61 5.61
C GLN A 167 4.81 -21.86 6.99
N SER A 168 5.26 -22.88 7.73
CA SER A 168 4.68 -23.22 9.04
C SER A 168 5.13 -22.30 10.18
N GLU A 169 6.29 -21.67 10.11
CA GLU A 169 6.81 -20.82 11.18
C GLU A 169 6.43 -19.33 11.05
N GLY A 170 6.01 -18.88 9.86
CA GLY A 170 5.69 -17.47 9.57
C GLY A 170 4.23 -17.19 9.21
N MET A 171 3.38 -18.22 9.09
CA MET A 171 2.02 -18.06 8.60
C MET A 171 1.13 -17.35 9.63
N SER A 172 0.45 -16.31 9.19
CA SER A 172 -0.50 -15.54 10.00
C SER A 172 -1.86 -16.25 10.05
N ILE A 173 -1.89 -17.46 10.60
CA ILE A 173 -3.05 -18.37 10.65
C ILE A 173 -4.37 -17.63 10.93
N PRO A 174 -4.50 -16.74 11.93
CA PRO A 174 -5.79 -16.11 12.26
C PRO A 174 -6.43 -15.28 11.15
N TRP A 175 -5.66 -14.80 10.17
CA TRP A 175 -6.12 -13.97 9.06
C TRP A 175 -6.04 -14.67 7.70
N SER A 176 -5.50 -15.89 7.66
CA SER A 176 -5.35 -16.68 6.43
C SER A 176 -6.68 -17.35 6.03
N PRO A 177 -6.99 -17.42 4.73
CA PRO A 177 -8.18 -18.11 4.23
C PRO A 177 -7.99 -19.66 4.19
N PRO A 178 -9.08 -20.43 4.10
CA PRO A 178 -9.02 -21.90 4.08
C PRO A 178 -8.09 -22.47 3.01
N GLU A 179 -8.09 -21.91 1.81
CA GLU A 179 -7.27 -22.37 0.69
C GLU A 179 -5.76 -22.20 0.91
N SER A 180 -5.35 -21.39 1.89
CA SER A 180 -3.93 -21.27 2.28
C SER A 180 -3.40 -22.51 3.01
N PHE A 181 -4.30 -23.35 3.54
CA PHE A 181 -3.96 -24.60 4.23
C PHE A 181 -4.09 -25.84 3.34
N ALA A 182 -4.51 -25.64 2.08
CA ALA A 182 -4.59 -26.72 1.09
C ALA A 182 -3.19 -27.16 0.62
N GLU A 183 -3.08 -28.38 0.10
CA GLU A 183 -1.87 -28.91 -0.54
C GLU A 183 -2.10 -29.16 -2.03
N PRO A 184 -1.46 -28.42 -2.95
CA PRO A 184 -0.61 -27.24 -2.68
C PRO A 184 -1.43 -26.02 -2.27
N PRO A 185 -0.84 -25.07 -1.50
CA PRO A 185 -1.50 -23.82 -1.14
C PRO A 185 -1.88 -23.01 -2.37
N ARG A 186 -3.07 -22.41 -2.34
CA ARG A 186 -3.57 -21.60 -3.44
C ARG A 186 -3.71 -20.16 -2.98
N GLY A 187 -3.09 -19.24 -3.69
CA GLY A 187 -3.21 -17.80 -3.46
C GLY A 187 -3.85 -17.12 -4.65
N ALA A 188 -4.81 -16.26 -4.41
CA ALA A 188 -5.47 -15.43 -5.40
C ALA A 188 -5.85 -14.07 -4.79
N GLU A 189 -6.30 -13.12 -5.61
CA GLU A 189 -6.82 -11.82 -5.13
C GLU A 189 -7.92 -12.01 -4.08
N THR A 190 -8.74 -13.01 -4.23
CA THR A 190 -9.80 -13.37 -3.27
C THR A 190 -9.26 -13.86 -1.91
N SER A 191 -8.00 -14.29 -1.84
CA SER A 191 -7.33 -14.62 -0.58
C SER A 191 -6.97 -13.35 0.21
N ASP A 192 -6.51 -12.31 -0.48
CA ASP A 192 -6.26 -10.99 0.12
C ASP A 192 -7.58 -10.32 0.54
N VAL A 193 -8.67 -10.51 -0.24
CA VAL A 193 -10.02 -10.06 0.14
C VAL A 193 -10.48 -10.68 1.47
N TRP A 194 -10.23 -11.97 1.67
CA TRP A 194 -10.49 -12.62 2.97
C TRP A 194 -9.70 -11.97 4.08
N ALA A 195 -8.38 -11.79 3.89
CA ALA A 195 -7.49 -11.22 4.91
C ALA A 195 -7.84 -9.75 5.24
N LEU A 196 -8.30 -8.97 4.26
CA LEU A 196 -8.89 -7.64 4.47
C LEU A 196 -10.14 -7.71 5.35
N GLY A 197 -11.07 -8.61 5.02
CA GLY A 197 -12.28 -8.85 5.84
C GLY A 197 -11.93 -9.26 7.25
N ALA A 198 -10.99 -10.21 7.42
CA ALA A 198 -10.51 -10.68 8.72
C ALA A 198 -9.85 -9.55 9.53
N THR A 199 -9.11 -8.67 8.86
CA THR A 199 -8.51 -7.49 9.49
C THR A 199 -9.57 -6.53 9.99
N VAL A 200 -10.54 -6.13 9.16
CA VAL A 200 -11.63 -5.23 9.57
C VAL A 200 -12.46 -5.85 10.71
N TYR A 201 -12.77 -7.15 10.62
CA TYR A 201 -13.42 -7.88 11.73
C TYR A 201 -12.62 -7.75 13.03
N THR A 202 -11.29 -7.95 12.95
CA THR A 202 -10.40 -7.87 14.12
C THR A 202 -10.46 -6.50 14.78
N LEU A 203 -10.42 -5.41 13.99
CA LEU A 203 -10.53 -4.05 14.54
C LEU A 203 -11.86 -3.81 15.26
N LEU A 204 -12.95 -4.35 14.73
CA LEU A 204 -14.28 -4.22 15.34
C LEU A 204 -14.45 -5.10 16.57
N ALA A 205 -14.02 -6.36 16.50
CA ALA A 205 -14.24 -7.37 17.54
C ALA A 205 -13.19 -7.35 18.66
N GLY A 206 -12.01 -6.73 18.43
CA GLY A 206 -10.88 -6.75 19.37
C GLY A 206 -10.16 -8.12 19.43
N ARG A 207 -10.50 -9.04 18.55
CA ARG A 207 -9.89 -10.38 18.41
C ARG A 207 -9.98 -10.88 16.98
N SER A 208 -9.17 -11.86 16.63
CA SER A 208 -9.25 -12.48 15.30
C SER A 208 -10.57 -13.25 15.08
N PRO A 209 -11.03 -13.44 13.82
CA PRO A 209 -12.38 -13.92 13.52
C PRO A 209 -12.76 -15.28 14.12
N PHE A 210 -11.80 -16.18 14.20
CA PHE A 210 -12.01 -17.56 14.66
C PHE A 210 -11.38 -17.85 16.03
N GLU A 211 -10.92 -16.81 16.71
CA GLU A 211 -10.44 -16.90 18.08
C GLU A 211 -11.61 -17.06 19.07
N VAL A 212 -11.49 -18.03 19.96
CA VAL A 212 -12.48 -18.30 21.02
C VAL A 212 -11.92 -17.80 22.34
N PRO A 213 -12.51 -16.75 22.95
CA PRO A 213 -12.08 -16.25 24.26
C PRO A 213 -12.16 -17.36 25.31
N GLY A 214 -11.06 -17.57 26.05
CA GLY A 214 -10.99 -18.59 27.10
C GLY A 214 -10.93 -20.04 26.59
N GLY A 215 -10.95 -20.27 25.27
CA GLY A 215 -10.80 -21.57 24.65
C GLY A 215 -9.39 -21.84 24.13
N SER A 216 -9.17 -23.04 23.59
CA SER A 216 -7.93 -23.35 22.87
C SER A 216 -7.90 -22.59 21.54
N ASN A 217 -6.79 -21.90 21.27
CA ASN A 217 -6.50 -21.18 20.06
C ASN A 217 -5.15 -21.62 19.47
N SER A 218 -4.85 -22.92 19.58
CA SER A 218 -3.69 -23.51 18.89
C SER A 218 -3.81 -23.36 17.38
N GLY A 219 -2.70 -23.43 16.65
CA GLY A 219 -2.72 -23.36 15.19
C GLY A 219 -3.69 -24.35 14.57
N ALA A 220 -3.72 -25.61 15.05
CA ALA A 220 -4.63 -26.65 14.57
C ALA A 220 -6.10 -26.33 14.84
N ASP A 221 -6.43 -25.80 16.04
CA ASP A 221 -7.80 -25.40 16.38
C ASP A 221 -8.28 -24.23 15.52
N LEU A 222 -7.40 -23.27 15.27
CA LEU A 222 -7.71 -22.13 14.41
C LEU A 222 -7.93 -22.59 12.96
N ILE A 223 -7.05 -23.42 12.40
CA ILE A 223 -7.19 -23.95 11.03
C ILE A 223 -8.51 -24.69 10.90
N SER A 224 -8.83 -25.63 11.81
CA SER A 224 -10.10 -26.36 11.78
C SER A 224 -11.31 -25.43 11.77
N ARG A 225 -11.30 -24.36 12.58
CA ARG A 225 -12.40 -23.37 12.60
C ARG A 225 -12.43 -22.47 11.38
N ILE A 226 -11.27 -22.14 10.82
CA ILE A 226 -11.17 -21.38 9.56
C ILE A 226 -11.76 -22.20 8.41
N GLU A 227 -11.53 -23.49 8.37
CA GLU A 227 -12.05 -24.37 7.32
C GLU A 227 -13.55 -24.62 7.45
N THR A 228 -14.04 -24.92 8.66
CA THR A 228 -15.38 -25.46 8.85
C THR A 228 -16.31 -24.57 9.69
N GLY A 229 -15.77 -23.73 10.56
CA GLY A 229 -16.56 -22.94 11.50
C GLY A 229 -17.28 -21.77 10.85
N ALA A 230 -18.46 -21.42 11.36
CA ALA A 230 -19.15 -20.19 10.98
C ALA A 230 -18.41 -18.97 11.53
N LEU A 231 -18.46 -17.86 10.80
CA LEU A 231 -17.98 -16.55 11.30
C LEU A 231 -18.92 -16.10 12.43
N ALA A 232 -18.36 -15.84 13.60
CA ALA A 232 -19.15 -15.33 14.72
C ALA A 232 -19.62 -13.89 14.45
N SER A 233 -20.85 -13.60 14.85
CA SER A 233 -21.35 -12.23 14.81
C SER A 233 -20.55 -11.34 15.77
N ILE A 234 -20.37 -10.08 15.39
CA ILE A 234 -19.77 -9.06 16.26
C ILE A 234 -20.88 -8.54 17.19
N ASP A 235 -20.79 -8.91 18.46
CA ASP A 235 -21.76 -8.48 19.48
C ASP A 235 -21.50 -7.02 19.91
N ARG A 236 -21.93 -6.10 19.03
CA ARG A 236 -21.83 -4.64 19.23
C ARG A 236 -23.05 -3.97 18.63
N ALA A 237 -23.75 -3.19 19.44
CA ALA A 237 -24.95 -2.46 19.02
C ALA A 237 -24.69 -1.39 17.93
N ASP A 238 -23.46 -0.87 17.86
CA ASP A 238 -23.04 0.11 16.86
C ASP A 238 -22.54 -0.51 15.54
N VAL A 239 -22.44 -1.84 15.44
CA VAL A 239 -22.09 -2.55 14.22
C VAL A 239 -23.35 -2.96 13.47
N PRO A 240 -23.68 -2.32 12.32
CA PRO A 240 -24.91 -2.62 11.60
C PRO A 240 -24.87 -4.01 10.95
N GLU A 241 -26.04 -4.60 10.76
CA GLU A 241 -26.17 -5.90 10.11
C GLU A 241 -25.60 -5.91 8.69
N SER A 242 -25.71 -4.78 7.97
CA SER A 242 -25.10 -4.59 6.64
C SER A 242 -23.58 -4.79 6.68
N LEU A 243 -22.88 -4.27 7.68
CA LEU A 243 -21.44 -4.48 7.85
C LEU A 243 -21.12 -5.94 8.16
N GLN A 244 -21.92 -6.60 9.01
CA GLN A 244 -21.74 -8.03 9.28
C GLN A 244 -21.90 -8.88 8.03
N ARG A 245 -22.87 -8.56 7.15
CA ARG A 245 -23.05 -9.22 5.86
C ARG A 245 -21.87 -8.98 4.90
N VAL A 246 -21.32 -7.76 4.88
CA VAL A 246 -20.12 -7.45 4.08
C VAL A 246 -18.94 -8.30 4.53
N LEU A 247 -18.69 -8.39 5.83
CA LEU A 247 -17.61 -9.21 6.38
C LEU A 247 -17.85 -10.71 6.15
N GLY A 248 -19.08 -11.18 6.35
CA GLY A 248 -19.46 -12.56 6.07
C GLY A 248 -19.24 -12.97 4.61
N ARG A 249 -19.53 -12.06 3.66
CA ARG A 249 -19.23 -12.29 2.24
C ARG A 249 -17.73 -12.26 1.95
N ALA A 250 -16.99 -11.28 2.46
CA ALA A 250 -15.54 -11.19 2.28
C ALA A 250 -14.83 -12.46 2.78
N MET A 251 -15.36 -13.04 3.87
CA MET A 251 -14.84 -14.24 4.52
C MET A 251 -15.64 -15.51 4.23
N ALA A 252 -16.33 -15.60 3.08
CA ALA A 252 -16.97 -16.82 2.63
C ALA A 252 -15.91 -17.91 2.39
N LYS A 253 -16.20 -19.15 2.83
CA LYS A 253 -15.25 -20.29 2.71
C LYS A 253 -14.88 -20.55 1.24
N ASN A 254 -15.88 -20.54 0.35
CA ASN A 254 -15.63 -20.65 -1.07
C ASN A 254 -15.13 -19.32 -1.65
N PRO A 255 -13.92 -19.26 -2.23
CA PRO A 255 -13.36 -18.04 -2.82
C PRO A 255 -14.28 -17.38 -3.86
N SER A 256 -15.01 -18.17 -4.66
CA SER A 256 -15.94 -17.64 -5.68
C SER A 256 -17.17 -16.93 -5.11
N SER A 257 -17.47 -17.14 -3.83
CA SER A 257 -18.59 -16.47 -3.12
C SER A 257 -18.16 -15.12 -2.50
N ARG A 258 -16.88 -14.81 -2.49
CA ARG A 258 -16.32 -13.56 -1.96
C ARG A 258 -16.55 -12.39 -2.93
N TYR A 259 -16.02 -11.22 -2.59
CA TYR A 259 -15.83 -10.14 -3.57
C TYR A 259 -14.73 -10.54 -4.53
N GLY A 260 -14.93 -10.25 -5.83
CA GLY A 260 -13.98 -10.63 -6.88
C GLY A 260 -12.66 -9.83 -6.83
N SER A 261 -12.70 -8.62 -6.24
CA SER A 261 -11.55 -7.71 -6.13
C SER A 261 -11.55 -6.97 -4.79
N ALA A 262 -10.42 -6.37 -4.43
CA ALA A 262 -10.30 -5.55 -3.23
C ALA A 262 -11.12 -4.25 -3.36
N ILE A 263 -11.23 -3.69 -4.57
CA ILE A 263 -12.05 -2.49 -4.81
C ILE A 263 -13.55 -2.78 -4.61
N ASP A 264 -14.03 -3.98 -4.93
CA ASP A 264 -15.43 -4.35 -4.69
C ASP A 264 -15.76 -4.42 -3.20
N LEU A 265 -14.82 -4.92 -2.39
CA LEU A 265 -14.92 -4.85 -0.93
C LEU A 265 -14.90 -3.40 -0.44
N ALA A 266 -13.97 -2.55 -0.92
CA ALA A 266 -13.93 -1.14 -0.57
C ALA A 266 -15.25 -0.42 -0.85
N ARG A 267 -15.83 -0.64 -2.03
CA ARG A 267 -17.15 -0.10 -2.39
C ARG A 267 -18.29 -0.62 -1.51
N ALA A 268 -18.20 -1.90 -1.08
CA ALA A 268 -19.19 -2.44 -0.14
C ALA A 268 -19.08 -1.77 1.24
N LEU A 269 -17.86 -1.49 1.73
CA LEU A 269 -17.63 -0.75 2.96
C LEU A 269 -18.08 0.71 2.85
N GLN A 270 -17.88 1.38 1.70
CA GLN A 270 -18.39 2.74 1.46
C GLN A 270 -19.93 2.78 1.51
N ARG A 271 -20.63 1.77 0.99
CA ARG A 271 -22.11 1.69 1.09
C ARG A 271 -22.56 1.64 2.55
N VAL A 272 -21.80 0.98 3.43
CA VAL A 272 -22.07 0.99 4.88
C VAL A 272 -21.84 2.39 5.47
N GLN A 273 -20.78 3.12 5.06
CA GLN A 273 -20.59 4.51 5.48
C GLN A 273 -21.77 5.40 5.10
N ILE A 274 -22.30 5.25 3.88
CA ILE A 274 -23.47 6.00 3.40
C ILE A 274 -24.71 5.66 4.23
N GLU A 275 -24.96 4.37 4.49
CA GLU A 275 -26.07 3.90 5.35
C GLU A 275 -25.99 4.53 6.75
N LEU A 276 -24.78 4.60 7.31
CA LEU A 276 -24.53 5.20 8.63
C LEU A 276 -24.42 6.73 8.60
N ARG A 277 -24.65 7.37 7.44
CA ARG A 277 -24.53 8.82 7.24
C ARG A 277 -23.17 9.38 7.66
N GLN A 278 -22.10 8.59 7.47
CA GLN A 278 -20.72 8.99 7.70
C GLN A 278 -20.14 9.62 6.43
N SER A 279 -19.05 10.39 6.60
CA SER A 279 -18.26 10.86 5.46
C SER A 279 -17.70 9.67 4.69
N VAL A 280 -17.91 9.66 3.36
CA VAL A 280 -17.41 8.59 2.50
C VAL A 280 -15.88 8.73 2.35
N THR A 281 -15.16 7.69 2.69
CA THR A 281 -13.71 7.62 2.52
C THR A 281 -13.37 7.47 1.04
N PRO A 282 -12.49 8.30 0.45
CA PRO A 282 -12.04 8.12 -0.93
C PRO A 282 -11.37 6.76 -1.15
N ILE A 283 -11.54 6.22 -2.34
CA ILE A 283 -10.81 5.04 -2.81
C ILE A 283 -9.73 5.56 -3.75
N ASP A 284 -8.50 5.66 -3.23
CA ASP A 284 -7.34 6.07 -4.00
C ASP A 284 -6.77 4.81 -4.67
N VAL A 285 -6.95 4.66 -5.99
CA VAL A 285 -6.35 3.56 -6.77
C VAL A 285 -5.52 4.20 -7.87
N VAL A 286 -4.25 3.85 -7.93
CA VAL A 286 -3.36 4.28 -9.01
C VAL A 286 -3.65 3.42 -10.22
N ASP A 287 -4.20 4.04 -11.28
CA ASP A 287 -4.21 3.43 -12.60
C ASP A 287 -2.86 3.73 -13.25
N GLU A 288 -2.05 2.73 -13.48
CA GLU A 288 -0.91 2.86 -14.39
C GLU A 288 -1.48 3.07 -15.80
N GLY A 289 -1.51 4.35 -16.20
CA GLY A 289 -2.25 4.88 -17.33
C GLY A 289 -2.16 4.06 -18.61
N GLY A 290 -3.27 3.53 -19.01
CA GLY A 290 -3.58 3.44 -20.44
C GLY A 290 -3.83 4.87 -20.97
N PRO A 291 -3.51 5.15 -22.26
CA PRO A 291 -3.73 6.47 -22.83
C PRO A 291 -5.22 6.84 -22.66
N ASP A 292 -5.44 8.02 -22.10
CA ASP A 292 -6.73 8.67 -21.93
C ASP A 292 -7.69 8.33 -23.08
N ALA A 293 -8.67 7.50 -22.80
CA ALA A 293 -9.80 7.34 -23.69
C ALA A 293 -10.55 8.67 -23.63
N SER A 294 -10.29 9.48 -24.62
CA SER A 294 -10.94 10.75 -24.96
C SER A 294 -12.31 10.91 -24.30
N VAL A 295 -12.37 11.73 -23.27
CA VAL A 295 -13.61 12.41 -22.92
C VAL A 295 -13.94 13.31 -24.11
N SER A 296 -14.88 12.89 -24.94
CA SER A 296 -15.54 13.76 -25.90
C SER A 296 -16.22 14.84 -25.08
N ALA A 297 -15.60 16.00 -25.02
CA ALA A 297 -16.23 17.19 -24.48
C ALA A 297 -17.42 17.56 -25.39
N PRO A 298 -18.61 17.88 -24.84
CA PRO A 298 -19.59 18.62 -25.61
C PRO A 298 -19.01 20.01 -25.85
N ASP A 299 -19.18 20.48 -27.09
CA ASP A 299 -18.93 21.86 -27.50
C ASP A 299 -19.76 22.81 -26.63
N ASP A 300 -19.13 23.49 -25.69
CA ASP A 300 -19.66 24.70 -25.10
C ASP A 300 -18.52 25.72 -25.06
N GLU A 301 -18.76 26.83 -25.77
CA GLU A 301 -17.91 28.00 -25.90
C GLU A 301 -17.75 28.75 -24.56
N GLU A 302 -16.87 28.27 -23.69
CA GLU A 302 -16.21 29.09 -22.65
C GLU A 302 -14.83 28.53 -22.34
N SER A 303 -13.91 28.69 -23.28
CA SER A 303 -12.52 28.32 -23.08
C SER A 303 -11.83 29.29 -22.11
N THR A 304 -11.50 28.78 -20.95
CA THR A 304 -10.57 29.46 -20.01
C THR A 304 -9.21 29.66 -20.69
N ARG A 305 -8.91 30.89 -21.06
CA ARG A 305 -7.60 31.26 -21.64
C ARG A 305 -6.51 31.12 -20.59
N ILE A 306 -5.59 30.21 -20.81
CA ILE A 306 -4.34 30.15 -20.03
C ILE A 306 -3.54 31.39 -20.35
N ARG A 307 -3.35 32.29 -19.37
CA ARG A 307 -2.41 33.40 -19.48
C ARG A 307 -0.99 32.85 -19.57
N SER A 308 -0.28 33.23 -20.61
CA SER A 308 1.15 32.98 -20.72
C SER A 308 1.88 33.63 -19.54
N VAL A 309 2.72 32.84 -18.85
CA VAL A 309 3.60 33.34 -17.80
C VAL A 309 4.65 34.26 -18.43
N VAL A 310 4.61 35.54 -18.08
CA VAL A 310 5.67 36.50 -18.45
C VAL A 310 6.86 36.22 -17.53
N SER A 311 7.95 35.71 -18.11
CA SER A 311 9.22 35.59 -17.40
C SER A 311 9.80 37.00 -17.19
N ILE A 312 9.92 37.42 -15.94
CA ILE A 312 10.59 38.67 -15.58
C ILE A 312 12.07 38.37 -15.34
N ASP A 313 12.92 38.86 -16.19
CA ASP A 313 14.37 38.84 -16.00
C ASP A 313 14.77 39.84 -14.94
N PRO A 314 15.36 39.50 -13.79
CA PRO A 314 15.65 40.41 -12.69
C PRO A 314 16.89 41.31 -12.92
N THR A 315 17.54 41.29 -14.09
CA THR A 315 18.79 41.99 -14.34
C THR A 315 18.69 43.16 -15.34
N GLY A 316 17.50 43.57 -15.77
CA GLY A 316 17.31 44.68 -16.73
C GLY A 316 17.04 46.03 -16.06
N SER A 317 18.08 46.83 -15.86
CA SER A 317 17.95 48.29 -15.58
C SER A 317 17.63 49.03 -16.87
N GLY A 318 16.56 49.85 -16.91
CA GLY A 318 16.41 50.80 -18.03
C GLY A 318 14.99 51.38 -18.21
N VAL A 319 14.91 52.62 -17.83
CA VAL A 319 13.82 53.60 -17.95
C VAL A 319 13.32 53.79 -19.38
N GLY A 320 12.00 53.94 -19.59
CA GLY A 320 11.41 54.47 -20.83
C GLY A 320 9.89 54.35 -20.86
N ALA A 321 9.21 55.47 -20.71
CA ALA A 321 7.76 55.63 -20.73
C ALA A 321 7.16 55.64 -22.16
N PRO A 322 5.83 55.70 -22.32
CA PRO A 322 5.11 55.03 -23.38
C PRO A 322 4.80 55.90 -24.61
N ASP A 323 4.58 55.28 -25.73
CA ASP A 323 3.88 55.95 -26.84
C ASP A 323 2.70 55.15 -27.37
N ILE A 324 1.61 55.87 -27.57
CA ILE A 324 0.30 55.41 -28.03
C ILE A 324 0.23 55.60 -29.55
N GLY A 325 -0.07 54.59 -30.29
CA GLY A 325 -0.28 54.71 -31.74
C GLY A 325 -1.05 53.58 -32.36
N THR A 326 -2.33 53.82 -32.60
CA THR A 326 -3.24 53.13 -33.48
C THR A 326 -2.72 52.97 -34.92
N THR A 327 -2.90 51.86 -35.60
CA THR A 327 -3.77 51.73 -36.77
C THR A 327 -3.65 50.41 -37.51
N ASN A 328 -4.76 50.01 -38.07
CA ASN A 328 -5.07 48.96 -39.03
C ASN A 328 -4.14 48.85 -40.24
N ALA A 329 -3.94 47.66 -40.77
CA ALA A 329 -4.38 47.30 -42.12
C ALA A 329 -4.02 45.87 -42.54
N ARG A 330 -4.94 45.33 -43.30
CA ARG A 330 -4.96 44.05 -44.08
C ARG A 330 -3.85 43.99 -45.13
N SER A 331 -3.46 42.74 -45.49
CA SER A 331 -3.52 42.17 -46.85
C SER A 331 -2.50 41.00 -46.97
N THR A 332 -2.94 39.82 -47.18
CA THR A 332 -3.03 39.02 -48.43
C THR A 332 -1.72 38.84 -49.21
N THR A 333 -1.40 37.63 -49.47
CA THR A 333 -1.11 36.99 -50.74
C THR A 333 0.20 36.22 -50.83
N ASN A 334 0.06 34.94 -50.90
CA ASN A 334 0.48 33.99 -51.98
C ASN A 334 1.95 33.82 -52.35
N ALA A 335 2.29 32.56 -52.39
CA ALA A 335 2.85 31.75 -53.48
C ALA A 335 4.35 31.43 -53.47
N ARG A 336 4.58 30.17 -53.41
CA ARG A 336 5.13 29.24 -54.41
C ARG A 336 6.61 28.94 -54.40
N ALA A 337 6.90 27.66 -54.18
CA ALA A 337 7.75 26.73 -54.93
C ALA A 337 9.24 27.09 -55.06
N ALA A 338 10.20 26.20 -54.93
CA ALA A 338 10.41 24.88 -55.45
C ALA A 338 11.78 24.33 -55.00
N THR A 339 11.81 23.06 -54.86
CA THR A 339 12.84 22.10 -55.39
C THR A 339 14.29 22.16 -54.90
N GLY A 340 14.74 20.99 -54.48
CA GLY A 340 16.10 20.54 -54.65
C GLY A 340 16.62 19.59 -53.59
N ALA A 341 16.33 18.31 -53.76
CA ALA A 341 17.18 17.20 -53.22
C ALA A 341 18.07 16.70 -54.34
N PRO A 342 18.88 15.68 -54.16
CA PRO A 342 19.78 15.16 -53.12
C PRO A 342 21.17 14.77 -53.76
N PRO A 343 21.84 13.70 -53.48
CA PRO A 343 22.60 13.16 -52.37
C PRO A 343 24.04 12.76 -52.76
N PRO A 344 24.59 11.61 -52.35
CA PRO A 344 25.60 11.30 -51.34
C PRO A 344 26.95 10.93 -52.01
N PRO A 345 27.80 9.99 -51.60
CA PRO A 345 28.13 9.31 -50.37
C PRO A 345 29.68 9.23 -50.14
N GLY A 346 30.02 8.47 -49.10
CA GLY A 346 31.29 7.68 -49.17
C GLY A 346 32.36 8.05 -48.14
N ALA A 347 32.55 7.28 -47.21
CA ALA A 347 33.54 6.27 -46.88
C ALA A 347 33.35 5.81 -45.45
#